data_302b1f45eb5342e61262914e1aa024ed
#
_entry.id   302b1f45eb5342e61262914e1aa024ed
#
_cell.length_a   1.000
_cell.length_b   1.000
_cell.length_c   1.000
_cell.angle_alpha   90.00
_cell.angle_beta   90.00
_cell.angle_gamma   90.00
#
_symmetry.space_group_name_H-M   'P 1'
#
loop_
_entity.id
_entity.type
_entity.pdbx_description
1 polymer ?
#
loop_
_entity_poly.entity_id
_entity_poly.type
_entity_poly.pdbx_seq_one_letter_code
_entity_poly.pdbx_strand_id
1 'polypeptide(L)'
;LHAISWLQGENDQDPDRTPYATYLAALLQLQADITELAQTELGQKTPVYMLTYQHNTHTTINNAATQRAFVQGQRQSDYFTLVTPTYPFPHNSDTIHLTSIAYKWLGAYFGRAYKQLVIERRRPDNVFPMGATWSGNEVRVKFRVPAAPLTFNTTRVPLTTNYGFKVQTAAGVAIGISSVAIEGDDTVLITLSSTPAAAPIVRYALDYLAPGLVIVNGASGNLCDSTNEKCTFGGTDYSMEYYSPAFELQSYTISI
;
A
#
# COMPACT_ATOMS: atom_id res chain seq x y z
N LEU A 1 -17.56 -14.50 -14.03
CA LEU A 1 -17.04 -13.74 -12.89
C LEU A 1 -15.69 -13.16 -13.25
N HIS A 2 -15.54 -11.81 -13.32
CA HIS A 2 -14.27 -11.20 -13.72
C HIS A 2 -13.37 -10.88 -12.52
N ALA A 3 -13.96 -10.35 -11.46
CA ALA A 3 -13.24 -9.98 -10.27
C ALA A 3 -14.11 -10.13 -9.02
N ILE A 4 -13.44 -10.24 -7.88
CA ILE A 4 -14.02 -10.10 -6.54
C ILE A 4 -13.36 -8.93 -5.82
N SER A 5 -14.11 -8.29 -4.93
CA SER A 5 -13.58 -7.31 -3.97
C SER A 5 -13.37 -7.99 -2.64
N TRP A 6 -12.14 -7.97 -2.14
CA TRP A 6 -11.77 -8.57 -0.85
C TRP A 6 -11.32 -7.50 0.14
N LEU A 7 -12.06 -7.36 1.23
CA LEU A 7 -11.81 -6.38 2.30
C LEU A 7 -11.73 -7.12 3.63
N GLN A 8 -10.52 -7.42 4.07
CA GLN A 8 -10.27 -8.21 5.28
C GLN A 8 -8.79 -8.09 5.69
N GLY A 9 -8.44 -8.43 6.92
CA GLY A 9 -7.08 -8.52 7.42
C GLY A 9 -6.89 -7.91 8.81
N GLU A 10 -7.80 -7.06 9.26
CA GLU A 10 -7.72 -6.39 10.56
C GLU A 10 -7.67 -7.38 11.71
N ASN A 11 -8.56 -8.37 11.66
CA ASN A 11 -8.65 -9.38 12.72
C ASN A 11 -7.46 -10.34 12.71
N ASP A 12 -6.94 -10.67 11.52
CA ASP A 12 -5.72 -11.47 11.38
C ASP A 12 -4.47 -10.73 11.85
N GLN A 13 -4.49 -9.41 11.81
CA GLN A 13 -3.42 -8.58 12.33
C GLN A 13 -3.47 -8.44 13.86
N ASP A 14 -4.67 -8.28 14.44
CA ASP A 14 -4.95 -8.24 15.87
C ASP A 14 -6.46 -8.52 16.11
N PRO A 15 -6.85 -9.38 17.07
CA PRO A 15 -6.01 -10.03 18.07
C PRO A 15 -5.33 -11.34 17.62
N ASP A 16 -5.74 -11.94 16.50
CA ASP A 16 -5.32 -13.30 16.13
C ASP A 16 -3.84 -13.41 15.73
N ARG A 17 -3.23 -12.29 15.27
CA ARG A 17 -1.80 -12.19 14.95
C ARG A 17 -1.31 -13.30 14.02
N THR A 18 -2.05 -13.52 12.94
CA THR A 18 -1.68 -14.52 11.94
C THR A 18 -0.27 -14.23 11.39
N PRO A 19 0.63 -15.23 11.37
CA PRO A 19 1.97 -15.03 10.82
C PRO A 19 1.95 -14.63 9.35
N TYR A 20 2.89 -13.78 8.96
CA TYR A 20 3.00 -13.24 7.59
C TYR A 20 2.92 -14.32 6.50
N ALA A 21 3.71 -15.39 6.63
CA ALA A 21 3.75 -16.46 5.63
C ALA A 21 2.41 -17.22 5.54
N THR A 22 1.75 -17.44 6.67
CA THR A 22 0.44 -18.10 6.75
C THR A 22 -0.63 -17.25 6.08
N TYR A 23 -0.68 -15.95 6.41
CA TYR A 23 -1.66 -15.03 5.83
C TYR A 23 -1.45 -14.86 4.31
N LEU A 24 -0.20 -14.70 3.86
CA LEU A 24 0.11 -14.60 2.43
C LEU A 24 -0.30 -15.85 1.67
N ALA A 25 0.01 -17.04 2.21
CA ALA A 25 -0.37 -18.30 1.57
C ALA A 25 -1.90 -18.45 1.48
N ALA A 26 -2.62 -18.14 2.55
CA ALA A 26 -4.09 -18.21 2.58
C ALA A 26 -4.72 -17.21 1.59
N LEU A 27 -4.17 -16.01 1.49
CA LEU A 27 -4.65 -14.96 0.57
C LEU A 27 -4.51 -15.37 -0.90
N LEU A 28 -3.36 -15.94 -1.27
CA LEU A 28 -3.10 -16.44 -2.63
C LEU A 28 -3.93 -17.70 -2.93
N GLN A 29 -4.07 -18.59 -1.94
CA GLN A 29 -4.91 -19.78 -2.09
C GLN A 29 -6.37 -19.42 -2.31
N LEU A 30 -6.92 -18.48 -1.54
CA LEU A 30 -8.29 -17.99 -1.73
C LEU A 30 -8.53 -17.48 -3.16
N GLN A 31 -7.60 -16.72 -3.73
CA GLN A 31 -7.71 -16.24 -5.11
C GLN A 31 -7.71 -17.42 -6.12
N ALA A 32 -6.87 -18.43 -5.88
CA ALA A 32 -6.81 -19.63 -6.70
C ALA A 32 -8.10 -20.46 -6.61
N ASP A 33 -8.61 -20.69 -5.39
CA ASP A 33 -9.85 -21.46 -5.15
C ASP A 33 -11.06 -20.82 -5.81
N ILE A 34 -11.19 -19.49 -5.73
CA ILE A 34 -12.28 -18.75 -6.40
C ILE A 34 -12.15 -18.85 -7.92
N THR A 35 -10.93 -18.84 -8.43
CA THR A 35 -10.68 -19.04 -9.87
C THR A 35 -11.09 -20.45 -10.30
N GLU A 36 -10.67 -21.48 -9.56
CA GLU A 36 -11.01 -22.87 -9.83
C GLU A 36 -12.53 -23.09 -9.77
N LEU A 37 -13.20 -22.55 -8.75
CA LEU A 37 -14.64 -22.61 -8.62
C LEU A 37 -15.35 -21.96 -9.82
N ALA A 38 -14.92 -20.77 -10.24
CA ALA A 38 -15.52 -20.11 -11.41
C ALA A 38 -15.28 -20.88 -12.71
N GLN A 39 -14.13 -21.51 -12.87
CA GLN A 39 -13.80 -22.35 -14.00
C GLN A 39 -14.66 -23.62 -14.02
N THR A 40 -14.85 -24.27 -12.89
CA THR A 40 -15.60 -25.50 -12.76
C THR A 40 -17.12 -25.28 -12.92
N GLU A 41 -17.66 -24.33 -12.17
CA GLU A 41 -19.12 -24.14 -12.09
C GLU A 41 -19.70 -23.30 -13.25
N LEU A 42 -18.90 -22.35 -13.78
CA LEU A 42 -19.35 -21.43 -14.83
C LEU A 42 -18.78 -21.75 -16.21
N GLY A 43 -17.89 -22.75 -16.32
CA GLY A 43 -17.17 -23.05 -17.56
C GLY A 43 -16.26 -21.91 -18.03
N GLN A 44 -15.94 -20.97 -17.14
CA GLN A 44 -15.08 -19.84 -17.44
C GLN A 44 -13.64 -20.32 -17.67
N LYS A 45 -12.94 -19.72 -18.63
CA LYS A 45 -11.53 -20.08 -18.90
C LYS A 45 -10.53 -19.10 -18.34
N THR A 46 -10.96 -17.86 -18.06
CA THR A 46 -10.10 -16.82 -17.53
C THR A 46 -10.07 -16.85 -16.01
N PRO A 47 -8.93 -16.62 -15.37
CA PRO A 47 -8.86 -16.47 -13.92
C PRO A 47 -9.72 -15.32 -13.39
N VAL A 48 -10.08 -15.40 -12.11
CA VAL A 48 -10.81 -14.35 -11.40
C VAL A 48 -9.79 -13.44 -10.72
N TYR A 49 -9.92 -12.14 -10.94
CA TYR A 49 -9.07 -11.16 -10.26
C TYR A 49 -9.54 -10.90 -8.82
N MET A 50 -8.61 -10.79 -7.90
CA MET A 50 -8.86 -10.31 -6.55
C MET A 50 -8.45 -8.84 -6.45
N LEU A 51 -9.42 -7.96 -6.30
CA LEU A 51 -9.22 -6.54 -5.99
C LEU A 51 -9.30 -6.37 -4.48
N THR A 52 -8.27 -5.83 -3.86
CA THR A 52 -8.21 -5.66 -2.41
C THR A 52 -7.77 -4.25 -2.02
N TYR A 53 -8.11 -3.86 -0.80
CA TYR A 53 -7.49 -2.70 -0.16
C TYR A 53 -6.31 -3.17 0.72
N GLN A 54 -5.59 -2.22 1.29
CA GLN A 54 -4.68 -2.52 2.40
C GLN A 54 -5.14 -1.73 3.61
N HIS A 55 -5.62 -2.43 4.65
CA HIS A 55 -5.94 -1.75 5.91
C HIS A 55 -4.67 -1.24 6.58
N ASN A 56 -4.77 -0.16 7.34
CA ASN A 56 -3.64 0.46 8.03
C ASN A 56 -3.81 0.49 9.57
N THR A 57 -4.74 -0.32 10.09
CA THR A 57 -4.86 -0.61 11.51
C THR A 57 -3.81 -1.60 11.96
N HIS A 58 -3.37 -1.52 13.22
CA HIS A 58 -2.47 -2.47 13.85
C HIS A 58 -1.12 -2.69 13.16
N THR A 59 -0.65 -1.73 12.34
CA THR A 59 0.63 -1.84 11.62
C THR A 59 1.85 -1.96 12.55
N THR A 60 1.76 -1.37 13.76
CA THR A 60 2.85 -1.36 14.73
C THR A 60 2.97 -2.65 15.53
N ILE A 61 2.03 -3.58 15.37
CA ILE A 61 2.06 -4.90 16.00
C ILE A 61 2.28 -6.00 14.95
N ASN A 62 2.71 -7.18 15.38
CA ASN A 62 3.00 -8.34 14.53
C ASN A 62 3.83 -8.00 13.26
N ASN A 63 4.68 -6.98 13.36
CA ASN A 63 5.50 -6.46 12.26
C ASN A 63 4.70 -6.21 10.97
N ALA A 64 3.46 -5.71 11.09
CA ALA A 64 2.56 -5.42 9.97
C ALA A 64 2.41 -6.62 9.00
N ALA A 65 2.23 -7.81 9.54
CA ALA A 65 2.23 -9.06 8.78
C ALA A 65 1.23 -9.05 7.61
N THR A 66 -0.01 -8.67 7.86
CA THR A 66 -1.06 -8.64 6.84
C THR A 66 -0.83 -7.56 5.79
N GLN A 67 -0.42 -6.34 6.21
CA GLN A 67 -0.12 -5.25 5.27
C GLN A 67 1.02 -5.61 4.31
N ARG A 68 2.07 -6.23 4.84
CA ARG A 68 3.20 -6.71 4.03
C ARG A 68 2.78 -7.86 3.10
N ALA A 69 1.88 -8.72 3.54
CA ALA A 69 1.34 -9.82 2.73
C ALA A 69 0.54 -9.31 1.52
N PHE A 70 -0.25 -8.25 1.65
CA PHE A 70 -0.96 -7.64 0.51
C PHE A 70 0.00 -7.15 -0.58
N VAL A 71 1.08 -6.47 -0.20
CA VAL A 71 2.10 -6.02 -1.16
C VAL A 71 2.78 -7.20 -1.84
N GLN A 72 3.12 -8.23 -1.08
CA GLN A 72 3.75 -9.43 -1.64
C GLN A 72 2.79 -10.25 -2.50
N GLY A 73 1.50 -10.31 -2.17
CA GLY A 73 0.46 -10.93 -2.98
C GLY A 73 0.41 -10.33 -4.38
N GLN A 74 0.44 -9.00 -4.49
CA GLN A 74 0.49 -8.32 -5.79
C GLN A 74 1.80 -8.55 -6.56
N ARG A 75 2.92 -8.84 -5.87
CA ARG A 75 4.19 -9.20 -6.51
C ARG A 75 4.19 -10.63 -7.08
N GLN A 76 3.46 -11.53 -6.42
CA GLN A 76 3.46 -12.96 -6.74
C GLN A 76 2.33 -13.39 -7.68
N SER A 77 1.26 -12.59 -7.80
CA SER A 77 0.12 -12.93 -8.64
C SER A 77 -0.30 -11.77 -9.53
N ASP A 78 -0.40 -12.03 -10.83
CA ASP A 78 -0.95 -11.07 -11.79
C ASP A 78 -2.47 -10.87 -11.63
N TYR A 79 -3.13 -11.77 -10.91
CA TYR A 79 -4.58 -11.74 -10.65
C TYR A 79 -4.92 -11.14 -9.29
N PHE A 80 -3.94 -10.57 -8.61
CA PHE A 80 -4.09 -9.88 -7.33
C PHE A 80 -3.73 -8.40 -7.50
N THR A 81 -4.65 -7.51 -7.14
CA THR A 81 -4.44 -6.06 -7.23
C THR A 81 -4.78 -5.39 -5.91
N LEU A 82 -3.78 -4.75 -5.32
CA LEU A 82 -3.94 -3.82 -4.22
C LEU A 82 -4.40 -2.48 -4.77
N VAL A 83 -5.67 -2.14 -4.53
CA VAL A 83 -6.35 -0.97 -5.13
C VAL A 83 -5.92 0.33 -4.45
N THR A 84 -5.89 0.35 -3.12
CA THR A 84 -5.50 1.51 -2.31
C THR A 84 -5.24 1.11 -0.86
N PRO A 85 -4.35 1.83 -0.12
CA PRO A 85 -4.30 1.75 1.34
C PRO A 85 -5.47 2.53 1.96
N THR A 86 -5.77 2.28 3.25
CA THR A 86 -6.88 2.95 3.94
C THR A 86 -6.48 4.17 4.76
N TYR A 87 -5.19 4.42 5.03
CA TYR A 87 -4.78 5.55 5.86
C TYR A 87 -5.18 6.94 5.33
N PRO A 88 -5.41 7.17 3.99
CA PRO A 88 -5.88 8.47 3.52
C PRO A 88 -7.38 8.71 3.71
N PHE A 89 -8.12 7.72 4.20
CA PHE A 89 -9.57 7.82 4.40
C PHE A 89 -9.93 8.12 5.85
N PRO A 90 -11.00 8.90 6.11
CA PRO A 90 -11.46 9.14 7.47
C PRO A 90 -11.99 7.86 8.13
N HIS A 91 -11.45 7.57 9.32
CA HIS A 91 -11.89 6.47 10.16
C HIS A 91 -12.99 6.91 11.13
N ASN A 92 -13.78 5.95 11.58
CA ASN A 92 -14.84 6.16 12.57
C ASN A 92 -14.25 6.26 13.99
N SER A 93 -15.08 6.59 14.96
CA SER A 93 -14.68 6.72 16.38
C SER A 93 -14.16 5.43 17.01
N ASP A 94 -14.47 4.27 16.44
CA ASP A 94 -13.90 2.98 16.85
C ASP A 94 -12.45 2.78 16.39
N THR A 95 -11.91 3.68 15.58
CA THR A 95 -10.52 3.71 15.08
C THR A 95 -10.11 2.56 14.16
N ILE A 96 -11.06 1.70 13.80
CA ILE A 96 -10.88 0.53 12.93
C ILE A 96 -11.63 0.71 11.61
N HIS A 97 -12.93 0.97 11.69
CA HIS A 97 -13.78 1.09 10.51
C HIS A 97 -13.70 2.47 9.87
N LEU A 98 -13.86 2.51 8.56
CA LEU A 98 -13.99 3.76 7.84
C LEU A 98 -15.36 4.41 8.10
N THR A 99 -15.46 5.72 7.95
CA THR A 99 -16.76 6.39 7.97
C THR A 99 -17.62 6.00 6.76
N SER A 100 -18.93 6.20 6.82
CA SER A 100 -19.84 5.86 5.71
C SER A 100 -19.45 6.54 4.39
N ILE A 101 -19.01 7.79 4.44
CA ILE A 101 -18.54 8.50 3.24
C ILE A 101 -17.20 7.95 2.73
N ALA A 102 -16.32 7.53 3.63
CA ALA A 102 -15.05 6.93 3.29
C ALA A 102 -15.22 5.56 2.60
N TYR A 103 -16.19 4.74 3.02
CA TYR A 103 -16.55 3.52 2.30
C TYR A 103 -17.09 3.77 0.88
N LYS A 104 -17.91 4.83 0.68
CA LYS A 104 -18.33 5.23 -0.67
C LYS A 104 -17.13 5.65 -1.52
N TRP A 105 -16.24 6.42 -0.94
CA TRP A 105 -15.02 6.87 -1.61
C TRP A 105 -14.07 5.69 -1.93
N LEU A 106 -13.87 4.76 -1.00
CA LEU A 106 -13.18 3.50 -1.25
C LEU A 106 -13.82 2.71 -2.40
N GLY A 107 -15.16 2.65 -2.44
CA GLY A 107 -15.93 2.03 -3.53
C GLY A 107 -15.62 2.64 -4.90
N ALA A 108 -15.37 3.96 -4.98
CA ALA A 108 -14.98 4.60 -6.23
C ALA A 108 -13.60 4.12 -6.71
N TYR A 109 -12.64 3.90 -5.81
CA TYR A 109 -11.34 3.30 -6.17
C TYR A 109 -11.51 1.87 -6.72
N PHE A 110 -12.36 1.05 -6.08
CA PHE A 110 -12.65 -0.28 -6.58
C PHE A 110 -13.36 -0.23 -7.94
N GLY A 111 -14.32 0.69 -8.13
CA GLY A 111 -14.99 0.91 -9.41
C GLY A 111 -14.02 1.32 -10.51
N ARG A 112 -13.06 2.20 -10.22
CA ARG A 112 -12.00 2.58 -11.16
C ARG A 112 -11.11 1.38 -11.51
N ALA A 113 -10.66 0.62 -10.53
CA ALA A 113 -9.86 -0.58 -10.76
C ALA A 113 -10.62 -1.63 -11.59
N TYR A 114 -11.90 -1.85 -11.30
CA TYR A 114 -12.75 -2.76 -12.07
C TYR A 114 -12.94 -2.28 -13.52
N LYS A 115 -13.17 -0.98 -13.74
CA LYS A 115 -13.26 -0.39 -15.08
C LYS A 115 -11.99 -0.63 -15.88
N GLN A 116 -10.82 -0.35 -15.29
CA GLN A 116 -9.52 -0.58 -15.92
C GLN A 116 -9.34 -2.05 -16.31
N LEU A 117 -9.68 -2.96 -15.39
CA LEU A 117 -9.51 -4.38 -15.58
C LEU A 117 -10.47 -4.96 -16.63
N VAL A 118 -11.77 -4.68 -16.50
CA VAL A 118 -12.83 -5.39 -17.23
C VAL A 118 -13.21 -4.67 -18.52
N ILE A 119 -13.27 -3.35 -18.51
CA ILE A 119 -13.70 -2.53 -19.66
C ILE A 119 -12.49 -2.15 -20.51
N GLU A 120 -11.43 -1.64 -19.90
CA GLU A 120 -10.21 -1.22 -20.60
C GLU A 120 -9.25 -2.39 -20.85
N ARG A 121 -9.48 -3.53 -20.22
CA ARG A 121 -8.70 -4.79 -20.38
C ARG A 121 -7.19 -4.60 -20.12
N ARG A 122 -6.88 -3.84 -19.09
CA ARG A 122 -5.52 -3.60 -18.64
C ARG A 122 -5.39 -3.79 -17.14
N ARG A 123 -4.16 -3.99 -16.66
CA ARG A 123 -3.90 -4.06 -15.21
C ARG A 123 -4.34 -2.75 -14.55
N PRO A 124 -5.03 -2.80 -13.40
CA PRO A 124 -5.39 -1.60 -12.66
C PRO A 124 -4.15 -0.82 -12.20
N ASP A 125 -4.26 0.50 -12.27
CA ASP A 125 -3.22 1.41 -11.83
C ASP A 125 -3.16 1.46 -10.30
N ASN A 126 -1.95 1.58 -9.79
CA ASN A 126 -1.66 1.99 -8.41
C ASN A 126 -0.23 2.54 -8.32
N VAL A 127 0.05 3.41 -7.37
CA VAL A 127 1.42 3.71 -6.97
C VAL A 127 1.95 2.47 -6.25
N PHE A 128 3.07 1.92 -6.73
CA PHE A 128 3.57 0.66 -6.22
C PHE A 128 5.09 0.66 -6.09
N PRO A 129 5.65 0.27 -4.93
CA PRO A 129 7.10 0.22 -4.72
C PRO A 129 7.73 -0.90 -5.55
N MET A 130 8.67 -0.55 -6.42
CA MET A 130 9.34 -1.49 -7.32
C MET A 130 10.57 -2.11 -6.70
N GLY A 131 11.37 -1.31 -5.98
CA GLY A 131 12.59 -1.73 -5.33
C GLY A 131 13.29 -0.58 -4.65
N ALA A 132 14.34 -0.90 -3.88
CA ALA A 132 15.18 0.10 -3.23
C ALA A 132 16.65 -0.18 -3.53
N THR A 133 17.41 0.85 -3.86
CA THR A 133 18.86 0.81 -4.04
C THR A 133 19.55 1.64 -2.98
N TRP A 134 20.80 1.30 -2.66
CA TRP A 134 21.57 1.97 -1.65
C TRP A 134 23.00 2.21 -2.09
N SER A 135 23.53 3.39 -1.80
CA SER A 135 24.93 3.78 -1.99
C SER A 135 25.33 4.87 -1.00
N GLY A 136 26.39 4.65 -0.25
CA GLY A 136 26.83 5.57 0.79
C GLY A 136 25.75 5.78 1.85
N ASN A 137 25.36 7.04 2.05
CA ASN A 137 24.28 7.42 2.95
C ASN A 137 22.96 7.71 2.22
N GLU A 138 22.81 7.30 0.96
CA GLU A 138 21.62 7.51 0.17
C GLU A 138 20.89 6.21 -0.14
N VAL A 139 19.58 6.21 0.03
CA VAL A 139 18.67 5.13 -0.37
C VAL A 139 17.67 5.69 -1.37
N ARG A 140 17.53 5.06 -2.51
CA ARG A 140 16.55 5.40 -3.55
C ARG A 140 15.49 4.34 -3.63
N VAL A 141 14.24 4.74 -3.48
CA VAL A 141 13.08 3.85 -3.66
C VAL A 141 12.39 4.21 -4.94
N LYS A 142 12.36 3.26 -5.88
CA LYS A 142 11.70 3.40 -7.19
C LYS A 142 10.26 2.96 -7.11
N PHE A 143 9.36 3.69 -7.77
CA PHE A 143 7.93 3.40 -7.82
C PHE A 143 7.43 3.27 -9.26
N ARG A 144 6.38 2.48 -9.44
CA ARG A 144 5.46 2.63 -10.56
C ARG A 144 4.49 3.75 -10.20
N VAL A 145 4.33 4.74 -11.09
CA VAL A 145 3.53 5.94 -10.86
C VAL A 145 2.53 6.10 -12.01
N PRO A 146 1.22 6.00 -11.76
CA PRO A 146 0.19 6.16 -12.81
C PRO A 146 0.16 7.55 -13.44
N ALA A 147 0.21 8.58 -12.62
CA ALA A 147 0.23 9.99 -13.04
C ALA A 147 1.43 10.70 -12.40
N ALA A 148 2.54 10.75 -13.13
CA ALA A 148 3.76 11.42 -12.67
C ALA A 148 3.57 12.95 -12.56
N PRO A 149 4.38 13.62 -11.69
CA PRO A 149 5.35 13.04 -10.77
C PRO A 149 4.69 12.47 -9.50
N LEU A 150 5.48 11.76 -8.68
CA LEU A 150 5.14 11.53 -7.26
C LEU A 150 5.01 12.87 -6.53
N THR A 151 4.20 12.88 -5.48
CA THR A 151 4.07 14.04 -4.59
C THR A 151 3.87 13.60 -3.14
N PHE A 152 4.19 14.49 -2.19
CA PHE A 152 3.84 14.33 -0.79
C PHE A 152 2.60 15.16 -0.47
N ASN A 153 1.43 14.53 -0.42
CA ASN A 153 0.18 15.20 -0.10
C ASN A 153 0.01 15.31 1.43
N THR A 154 0.34 16.47 1.97
CA THR A 154 0.19 16.80 3.40
C THR A 154 -1.14 17.51 3.73
N THR A 155 -1.98 17.75 2.73
CA THR A 155 -3.30 18.34 2.91
C THR A 155 -4.33 17.28 3.30
N ARG A 156 -4.33 16.13 2.60
CA ARG A 156 -5.27 15.03 2.88
C ARG A 156 -4.80 14.16 4.06
N VAL A 157 -3.52 13.87 4.14
CA VAL A 157 -2.89 13.20 5.27
C VAL A 157 -1.94 14.20 5.92
N PRO A 158 -2.18 14.64 7.16
CA PRO A 158 -1.25 15.57 7.83
C PRO A 158 0.18 15.02 7.82
N LEU A 159 1.17 15.92 7.88
CA LEU A 159 2.57 15.55 7.77
C LEU A 159 2.95 14.45 8.75
N THR A 160 3.26 13.28 8.21
CA THR A 160 3.80 12.15 8.96
C THR A 160 5.31 12.29 9.11
N THR A 161 5.88 11.82 10.21
CA THR A 161 7.33 11.80 10.42
C THR A 161 8.04 11.21 9.20
N ASN A 162 9.01 11.95 8.63
CA ASN A 162 9.73 11.59 7.41
C ASN A 162 8.80 11.18 6.25
N TYR A 163 7.63 11.81 6.14
CA TYR A 163 6.57 11.46 5.18
C TYR A 163 6.10 9.99 5.26
N GLY A 164 6.32 9.31 6.39
CA GLY A 164 5.99 7.90 6.61
C GLY A 164 7.15 6.93 6.42
N PHE A 165 8.34 7.40 6.03
CA PHE A 165 9.52 6.55 5.84
C PHE A 165 10.28 6.31 7.14
N LYS A 166 10.74 5.08 7.31
CA LYS A 166 11.70 4.64 8.31
C LYS A 166 12.76 3.77 7.64
N VAL A 167 14.00 3.91 8.08
CA VAL A 167 15.09 3.05 7.63
C VAL A 167 15.67 2.34 8.82
N GLN A 168 16.01 1.07 8.68
CA GLN A 168 16.51 0.24 9.76
C GLN A 168 17.51 -0.80 9.24
N THR A 169 18.31 -1.34 10.16
CA THR A 169 19.18 -2.50 9.92
C THR A 169 18.35 -3.78 9.81
N ALA A 170 18.95 -4.88 9.36
CA ALA A 170 18.32 -6.21 9.38
C ALA A 170 17.90 -6.68 10.78
N ALA A 171 18.56 -6.18 11.83
CA ALA A 171 18.21 -6.43 13.23
C ALA A 171 17.07 -5.52 13.75
N GLY A 172 16.49 -4.66 12.91
CA GLY A 172 15.40 -3.75 13.29
C GLY A 172 15.87 -2.45 14.00
N VAL A 173 17.17 -2.19 14.08
CA VAL A 173 17.70 -0.97 14.69
C VAL A 173 17.50 0.19 13.72
N ALA A 174 16.82 1.25 14.18
CA ALA A 174 16.56 2.43 13.36
C ALA A 174 17.85 3.14 12.93
N ILE A 175 17.90 3.58 11.68
CA ILE A 175 18.94 4.42 11.10
C ILE A 175 18.34 5.82 10.92
N GLY A 176 19.02 6.85 11.42
CA GLY A 176 18.53 8.22 11.32
C GLY A 176 18.38 8.68 9.87
N ILE A 177 17.28 9.39 9.57
CA ILE A 177 17.02 10.04 8.29
C ILE A 177 17.31 11.52 8.44
N SER A 178 18.13 12.07 7.55
CA SER A 178 18.42 13.52 7.48
C SER A 178 17.43 14.24 6.58
N SER A 179 17.00 13.61 5.46
CA SER A 179 16.00 14.16 4.54
C SER A 179 15.31 13.09 3.73
N VAL A 180 14.11 13.43 3.25
CA VAL A 180 13.34 12.65 2.27
C VAL A 180 12.88 13.61 1.20
N ALA A 181 13.17 13.30 -0.07
CA ALA A 181 12.82 14.14 -1.21
C ALA A 181 12.35 13.28 -2.39
N ILE A 182 11.59 13.86 -3.31
CA ILE A 182 11.26 13.25 -4.59
C ILE A 182 12.37 13.59 -5.58
N GLU A 183 12.92 12.59 -6.24
CA GLU A 183 13.94 12.69 -7.27
C GLU A 183 13.35 12.27 -8.61
N GLY A 184 13.22 13.22 -9.53
CA GLY A 184 12.52 13.00 -10.81
C GLY A 184 11.03 12.71 -10.62
N ASP A 185 10.49 11.81 -11.43
CA ASP A 185 9.05 11.57 -11.52
C ASP A 185 8.55 10.44 -10.59
N ASP A 186 9.43 9.52 -10.20
CA ASP A 186 9.01 8.23 -9.67
C ASP A 186 9.96 7.63 -8.61
N THR A 187 10.88 8.41 -8.11
CA THR A 187 11.87 7.98 -7.13
C THR A 187 11.80 8.82 -5.87
N VAL A 188 11.88 8.18 -4.71
CA VAL A 188 12.09 8.84 -3.42
C VAL A 188 13.53 8.66 -3.00
N LEU A 189 14.25 9.77 -2.82
CA LEU A 189 15.60 9.82 -2.25
C LEU A 189 15.50 10.01 -0.74
N ILE A 190 16.07 9.09 0.02
CA ILE A 190 16.21 9.15 1.47
C ILE A 190 17.68 9.34 1.79
N THR A 191 18.04 10.48 2.39
CA THR A 191 19.40 10.72 2.89
C THR A 191 19.47 10.33 4.36
N LEU A 192 20.38 9.45 4.70
CA LEU A 192 20.60 8.96 6.05
C LEU A 192 21.59 9.86 6.81
N SER A 193 21.48 9.88 8.12
CA SER A 193 22.39 10.65 9.00
C SER A 193 23.81 10.07 9.04
N SER A 194 23.97 8.81 8.65
CA SER A 194 25.26 8.12 8.55
C SER A 194 25.20 7.00 7.51
N THR A 195 26.34 6.62 6.97
CA THR A 195 26.45 5.49 6.06
C THR A 195 26.22 4.17 6.81
N PRO A 196 25.24 3.34 6.42
CA PRO A 196 25.04 2.03 7.02
C PRO A 196 26.22 1.08 6.76
N ALA A 197 26.51 0.19 7.69
CA ALA A 197 27.53 -0.84 7.52
C ALA A 197 27.10 -1.98 6.57
N ALA A 198 25.78 -2.14 6.34
CA ALA A 198 25.18 -3.14 5.45
C ALA A 198 23.91 -2.57 4.83
N ALA A 199 23.43 -3.22 3.79
CA ALA A 199 22.23 -2.83 3.05
C ALA A 199 21.03 -2.65 3.99
N PRO A 200 20.46 -1.44 4.10
CA PRO A 200 19.36 -1.16 5.01
C PRO A 200 18.01 -1.65 4.49
N ILE A 201 17.06 -1.78 5.41
CA ILE A 201 15.66 -2.05 5.13
C ILE A 201 14.89 -0.72 5.15
N VAL A 202 14.12 -0.45 4.10
CA VAL A 202 13.20 0.69 4.02
C VAL A 202 11.80 0.23 4.37
N ARG A 203 11.14 0.98 5.25
CA ARG A 203 9.75 0.80 5.65
C ARG A 203 8.99 2.09 5.34
N TYR A 204 7.74 1.95 4.90
CA TYR A 204 6.87 3.08 4.60
C TYR A 204 5.47 2.82 5.12
N ALA A 205 4.86 3.82 5.78
CA ALA A 205 3.51 3.79 6.35
C ALA A 205 3.25 2.58 7.28
N LEU A 206 4.26 2.13 8.03
CA LEU A 206 4.20 1.00 8.95
C LEU A 206 4.51 1.38 10.40
N ASP A 207 5.14 2.55 10.64
CA ASP A 207 5.74 2.85 11.93
C ASP A 207 5.27 4.18 12.54
N TYR A 208 4.77 5.13 11.74
CA TYR A 208 4.38 6.47 12.19
C TYR A 208 2.95 6.79 11.77
N LEU A 209 2.16 7.32 12.69
CA LEU A 209 0.83 7.84 12.40
C LEU A 209 0.88 9.38 12.36
N ALA A 210 0.26 9.98 11.35
CA ALA A 210 0.15 11.43 11.25
C ALA A 210 -0.68 12.01 12.41
N PRO A 211 -0.33 13.20 12.92
CA PRO A 211 -1.10 13.86 13.96
C PRO A 211 -2.56 14.05 13.54
N GLY A 212 -3.49 13.71 14.44
CA GLY A 212 -4.94 13.87 14.23
C GLY A 212 -5.62 12.72 13.46
N LEU A 213 -4.89 11.76 12.93
CA LEU A 213 -5.51 10.53 12.43
C LEU A 213 -5.87 9.59 13.59
N VAL A 214 -7.01 8.92 13.45
CA VAL A 214 -7.57 8.05 14.49
C VAL A 214 -7.59 6.60 14.01
N ILE A 215 -6.41 6.01 13.82
CA ILE A 215 -6.21 4.62 13.38
C ILE A 215 -5.54 3.85 14.51
N VAL A 216 -6.21 2.82 15.04
CA VAL A 216 -5.71 2.06 16.21
C VAL A 216 -4.38 1.36 15.88
N ASN A 217 -3.34 1.63 16.68
CA ASN A 217 -1.98 1.10 16.46
C ASN A 217 -1.55 1.17 14.98
N GLY A 218 -2.04 2.20 14.28
CA GLY A 218 -1.89 2.36 12.85
C GLY A 218 -0.70 3.20 12.44
N ALA A 219 -0.50 3.27 11.14
CA ALA A 219 0.49 4.14 10.52
C ALA A 219 -0.03 4.76 9.22
N SER A 220 0.61 5.82 8.78
CA SER A 220 0.28 6.56 7.58
C SER A 220 1.52 7.04 6.84
N GLY A 221 1.32 7.55 5.63
CA GLY A 221 2.34 8.21 4.84
C GLY A 221 1.73 9.28 3.95
N ASN A 222 2.57 10.06 3.28
CA ASN A 222 2.13 11.20 2.48
C ASN A 222 2.30 10.99 0.97
N LEU A 223 2.90 9.87 0.54
CA LEU A 223 3.29 9.66 -0.85
C LEU A 223 2.11 9.23 -1.71
N CYS A 224 1.85 9.98 -2.77
CA CYS A 224 0.86 9.65 -3.80
C CYS A 224 1.34 10.14 -5.18
N ASP A 225 0.56 9.87 -6.22
CA ASP A 225 0.77 10.43 -7.55
C ASP A 225 0.13 11.83 -7.69
N SER A 226 0.23 12.41 -8.88
CA SER A 226 -0.26 13.75 -9.21
C SER A 226 -1.57 13.74 -10.02
N THR A 227 -2.36 12.66 -9.94
CA THR A 227 -3.66 12.64 -10.62
C THR A 227 -4.62 13.69 -10.04
N ASN A 228 -5.41 14.32 -10.91
CA ASN A 228 -6.50 15.25 -10.54
C ASN A 228 -7.88 14.64 -10.72
N GLU A 229 -7.96 13.33 -10.89
CA GLU A 229 -9.25 12.63 -10.91
C GLU A 229 -10.02 12.84 -9.62
N LYS A 230 -11.33 12.90 -9.74
CA LYS A 230 -12.25 13.05 -8.63
C LYS A 230 -13.45 12.11 -8.79
N CYS A 231 -14.07 11.77 -7.68
CA CYS A 231 -15.42 11.22 -7.65
C CYS A 231 -16.32 12.19 -6.88
N THR A 232 -17.61 12.23 -7.22
CA THR A 232 -18.58 13.17 -6.61
C THR A 232 -19.69 12.42 -5.91
N PHE A 233 -19.91 12.71 -4.63
CA PHE A 233 -21.01 12.16 -3.85
C PHE A 233 -21.77 13.30 -3.18
N GLY A 234 -23.09 13.37 -3.39
CA GLY A 234 -23.93 14.40 -2.78
C GLY A 234 -23.51 15.84 -3.11
N GLY A 235 -22.94 16.06 -4.30
CA GLY A 235 -22.45 17.38 -4.75
C GLY A 235 -21.07 17.75 -4.20
N THR A 236 -20.40 16.88 -3.45
CA THR A 236 -19.04 17.09 -2.93
C THR A 236 -18.03 16.27 -3.74
N ASP A 237 -16.95 16.91 -4.18
CA ASP A 237 -15.84 16.28 -4.87
C ASP A 237 -14.84 15.67 -3.90
N TYR A 238 -14.43 14.44 -4.19
CA TYR A 238 -13.40 13.70 -3.47
C TYR A 238 -12.26 13.33 -4.41
N SER A 239 -11.05 13.69 -4.07
CA SER A 239 -9.88 13.42 -4.89
C SER A 239 -9.52 11.93 -4.91
N MET A 240 -8.96 11.47 -6.03
CA MET A 240 -8.73 10.06 -6.33
C MET A 240 -7.25 9.74 -6.58
N GLU A 241 -6.33 10.45 -5.90
CA GLU A 241 -4.89 10.17 -6.01
C GLU A 241 -4.60 8.70 -5.63
N TYR A 242 -3.67 8.10 -6.34
CA TYR A 242 -3.15 6.78 -5.99
C TYR A 242 -2.11 6.93 -4.88
N TYR A 243 -2.49 6.63 -3.65
CA TYR A 243 -1.57 6.60 -2.51
C TYR A 243 -0.72 5.33 -2.52
N SER A 244 0.55 5.46 -2.13
CA SER A 244 1.44 4.32 -1.98
C SER A 244 0.96 3.40 -0.85
N PRO A 245 0.91 2.08 -1.05
CA PRO A 245 0.66 1.15 0.04
C PRO A 245 1.78 1.21 1.09
N ALA A 246 1.49 0.75 2.28
CA ALA A 246 2.48 0.48 3.31
C ALA A 246 3.35 -0.72 2.89
N PHE A 247 4.67 -0.62 3.01
CA PHE A 247 5.59 -1.66 2.56
C PHE A 247 6.88 -1.74 3.39
N GLU A 248 7.55 -2.87 3.24
CA GLU A 248 8.94 -3.09 3.66
C GLU A 248 9.75 -3.62 2.47
N LEU A 249 10.92 -3.03 2.22
CA LEU A 249 11.84 -3.39 1.16
C LEU A 249 13.27 -3.53 1.69
N GLN A 250 13.90 -4.65 1.36
CA GLN A 250 15.35 -4.76 1.46
C GLN A 250 16.00 -3.95 0.32
N SER A 251 16.89 -3.05 0.65
CA SER A 251 17.70 -2.36 -0.36
C SER A 251 18.83 -3.27 -0.86
N TYR A 252 19.34 -3.01 -2.05
CA TYR A 252 20.50 -3.67 -2.64
C TYR A 252 21.49 -2.65 -3.17
N THR A 253 22.76 -3.03 -3.23
CA THR A 253 23.81 -2.18 -3.80
C THR A 253 23.77 -2.26 -5.32
N ILE A 254 23.84 -1.12 -6.00
CA ILE A 254 24.12 -1.11 -7.43
C ILE A 254 25.61 -1.35 -7.57
N SER A 255 25.99 -2.51 -8.10
CA SER A 255 27.38 -2.73 -8.58
C SER A 255 27.55 -1.88 -9.85
N ILE A 256 28.41 -0.88 -9.79
CA ILE A 256 28.83 -0.06 -10.93
C ILE A 256 29.92 -0.82 -11.67
#